data_8a90fa0b89b003892717acd4da314219
#
_entry.id   8a90fa0b89b003892717acd4da314219
#
_cell.length_a   1.000
_cell.length_b   1.000
_cell.length_c   1.000
_cell.angle_alpha   90.00
_cell.angle_beta   90.00
_cell.angle_gamma   90.00
#
_symmetry.space_group_name_H-M   'P 1'
#
loop_
_entity.id
_entity.type
_entity.pdbx_description
1 polymer ?
#
loop_
_entity_poly.entity_id
_entity_poly.type
_entity_poly.pdbx_seq_one_letter_code
_entity_poly.pdbx_strand_id
1 'polypeptide(L)'
;MRYIATRLNGDGTETPLSFDVPLQGVRTTDDLSGPGGLEGSISPEVQRLQTAGGEPIFHAWSTALYAEVDGKLRGGAILAGLKAQGPSLSLDCVGFTGYLKDEPYTADYSRVAVDPLDVARHLWEHRQAKTNGNIGLTVDTTTSPIRIGTPVKETSFTTGAGEDVNFESGPYTLAWWKTRDLGKEFDDLATSTPFDYRVSHEWDGETIRHRLILGYPNLGARREDLRFVLGENLFQRPTIDLTGGDYASEVLVLGAGEGRKMVRSVQSTPTRRLHRTAVLEDKSLQSKAAADRAALLELRSRLGEVDITEVDVTNHPHARIGEYSPGDEILIQTRHDWAGEVSLWVRILSITLDPQTERSVLSVTRVERV
;
A
#
# COMPACT_ATOMS: atom_id res chain seq x y z
N MET A 1 1.39 -2.89 26.45
CA MET A 1 1.14 -3.64 25.21
C MET A 1 0.19 -4.79 25.49
N ARG A 2 -0.82 -5.02 24.65
CA ARG A 2 -1.74 -6.17 24.70
C ARG A 2 -2.22 -6.53 23.29
N TYR A 3 -2.71 -7.75 23.13
CA TYR A 3 -3.29 -8.21 21.87
C TYR A 3 -4.79 -8.43 22.04
N ILE A 4 -5.57 -7.91 21.12
CA ILE A 4 -7.02 -7.88 21.20
C ILE A 4 -7.58 -8.78 20.12
N ALA A 5 -8.57 -9.58 20.46
CA ALA A 5 -9.36 -10.36 19.52
C ALA A 5 -10.81 -9.88 19.53
N THR A 6 -11.35 -9.69 18.36
CA THR A 6 -12.75 -9.31 18.17
C THR A 6 -13.41 -10.23 17.15
N ARG A 7 -14.72 -10.23 17.09
CA ARG A 7 -15.49 -10.87 16.03
C ARG A 7 -16.10 -9.84 15.11
N LEU A 8 -15.79 -9.96 13.84
CA LEU A 8 -16.48 -9.24 12.76
C LEU A 8 -17.82 -9.95 12.49
N ASN A 9 -18.92 -9.27 12.73
CA ASN A 9 -20.26 -9.88 12.64
C ASN A 9 -20.78 -9.94 11.19
N GLY A 10 -20.07 -9.31 10.25
CA GLY A 10 -20.47 -9.28 8.84
C GLY A 10 -21.61 -8.31 8.51
N ASP A 11 -22.12 -7.58 9.48
CA ASP A 11 -23.14 -6.55 9.37
C ASP A 11 -22.62 -5.12 9.58
N GLY A 12 -21.31 -4.98 9.70
CA GLY A 12 -20.60 -3.72 9.99
C GLY A 12 -20.36 -3.48 11.47
N THR A 13 -20.80 -4.41 12.33
CA THR A 13 -20.53 -4.36 13.78
C THR A 13 -19.39 -5.30 14.15
N GLU A 14 -18.74 -5.00 15.26
CA GLU A 14 -17.64 -5.76 15.80
C GLU A 14 -17.86 -6.02 17.31
N THR A 15 -17.62 -7.24 17.74
CA THR A 15 -17.83 -7.67 19.14
C THR A 15 -16.48 -8.04 19.76
N PRO A 16 -16.05 -7.41 20.85
CA PRO A 16 -14.86 -7.83 21.58
C PRO A 16 -14.98 -9.26 22.10
N LEU A 17 -13.97 -10.09 21.83
CA LEU A 17 -13.87 -11.46 22.33
C LEU A 17 -12.88 -11.56 23.50
N SER A 18 -11.73 -10.87 23.39
CA SER A 18 -10.71 -10.81 24.42
C SER A 18 -9.86 -9.54 24.25
N PHE A 19 -9.55 -8.88 25.35
CA PHE A 19 -8.67 -7.70 25.39
C PHE A 19 -7.20 -8.06 25.72
N ASP A 20 -6.91 -9.33 25.96
CA ASP A 20 -5.56 -9.81 26.24
C ASP A 20 -5.42 -11.27 25.77
N VAL A 21 -5.07 -11.43 24.52
CA VAL A 21 -4.84 -12.74 23.91
C VAL A 21 -3.34 -13.05 23.99
N PRO A 22 -2.92 -14.20 24.51
CA PRO A 22 -1.50 -14.52 24.65
C PRO A 22 -0.87 -14.97 23.32
N LEU A 23 -0.66 -14.02 22.41
CA LEU A 23 0.05 -14.22 21.15
C LEU A 23 1.57 -14.18 21.37
N GLN A 24 2.31 -14.90 20.54
CA GLN A 24 3.77 -15.00 20.60
C GLN A 24 4.40 -14.55 19.27
N GLY A 25 5.55 -13.86 19.36
CA GLY A 25 6.33 -13.43 18.21
C GLY A 25 5.54 -12.54 17.23
N VAL A 26 4.68 -11.67 17.77
CA VAL A 26 3.81 -10.84 16.96
C VAL A 26 4.60 -9.75 16.23
N ARG A 27 4.33 -9.61 14.95
CA ARG A 27 4.70 -8.47 14.13
C ARG A 27 3.48 -7.92 13.45
N THR A 28 3.36 -6.60 13.41
CA THR A 28 2.31 -5.92 12.65
C THR A 28 2.94 -5.15 11.50
N THR A 29 2.33 -5.24 10.34
CA THR A 29 2.77 -4.49 9.15
C THR A 29 1.67 -3.52 8.75
N ASP A 30 2.04 -2.26 8.60
CA ASP A 30 1.21 -1.19 8.05
C ASP A 30 1.82 -0.77 6.70
N ASP A 31 1.07 -0.94 5.62
CA ASP A 31 1.53 -0.71 4.25
C ASP A 31 0.89 0.54 3.65
N LEU A 32 1.67 1.25 2.85
CA LEU A 32 1.16 2.20 1.90
C LEU A 32 0.74 1.45 0.64
N SER A 33 -0.53 1.59 0.26
CA SER A 33 -1.09 0.93 -0.93
C SER A 33 -0.87 -0.60 -0.93
N GLY A 34 -1.07 -1.19 0.25
CA GLY A 34 -0.92 -2.61 0.47
C GLY A 34 -1.87 -3.14 1.55
N PRO A 35 -1.93 -4.45 1.73
CA PRO A 35 -2.87 -5.06 2.67
C PRO A 35 -2.52 -4.83 4.13
N GLY A 36 -1.25 -4.58 4.46
CA GLY A 36 -0.79 -4.67 5.84
C GLY A 36 -0.95 -6.08 6.41
N GLY A 37 -0.86 -6.23 7.71
CA GLY A 37 -1.07 -7.53 8.31
C GLY A 37 -0.63 -7.67 9.76
N LEU A 38 -0.80 -8.89 10.27
CA LEU A 38 -0.34 -9.31 11.55
C LEU A 38 0.18 -10.75 11.45
N GLU A 39 1.40 -10.96 11.87
CA GLU A 39 2.02 -12.28 11.99
C GLU A 39 2.17 -12.64 13.46
N GLY A 40 2.17 -13.92 13.76
CA GLY A 40 2.38 -14.41 15.12
C GLY A 40 2.04 -15.88 15.24
N SER A 41 2.11 -16.39 16.47
CA SER A 41 1.78 -17.78 16.77
C SER A 41 1.07 -17.91 18.12
N ILE A 42 0.39 -19.04 18.29
CA ILE A 42 -0.28 -19.42 19.53
C ILE A 42 0.06 -20.86 19.90
N SER A 43 -0.06 -21.17 21.19
CA SER A 43 0.00 -22.56 21.63
C SER A 43 -1.35 -23.27 21.40
N PRO A 44 -1.39 -24.62 21.39
CA PRO A 44 -2.64 -25.36 21.25
C PRO A 44 -3.65 -25.09 22.37
N GLU A 45 -3.18 -24.73 23.57
CA GLU A 45 -4.04 -24.36 24.71
C GLU A 45 -4.72 -23.02 24.43
N VAL A 46 -3.99 -22.03 23.87
CA VAL A 46 -4.50 -20.72 23.50
C VAL A 46 -5.53 -20.83 22.39
N GLN A 47 -5.29 -21.71 21.41
CA GLN A 47 -6.24 -21.96 20.33
C GLN A 47 -7.62 -22.44 20.84
N ARG A 48 -7.67 -23.12 21.98
CA ARG A 48 -8.91 -23.62 22.60
C ARG A 48 -9.61 -22.61 23.51
N LEU A 49 -9.08 -21.41 23.65
CA LEU A 49 -9.71 -20.35 24.43
C LEU A 49 -11.09 -20.01 23.89
N GLN A 50 -12.00 -19.86 24.83
CA GLN A 50 -13.39 -19.48 24.56
C GLN A 50 -13.75 -18.24 25.38
N THR A 51 -14.71 -17.49 24.92
CA THR A 51 -15.36 -16.43 25.69
C THR A 51 -16.13 -17.03 26.86
N ALA A 52 -16.56 -16.20 27.81
CA ALA A 52 -17.44 -16.63 28.90
C ALA A 52 -18.76 -17.27 28.40
N GLY A 53 -19.18 -16.98 27.19
CA GLY A 53 -20.33 -17.57 26.51
C GLY A 53 -20.04 -18.91 25.80
N GLY A 54 -18.80 -19.42 25.85
CA GLY A 54 -18.40 -20.67 25.19
C GLY A 54 -18.07 -20.54 23.71
N GLU A 55 -17.98 -19.32 23.17
CA GLU A 55 -17.60 -19.09 21.79
C GLU A 55 -16.07 -19.16 21.61
N PRO A 56 -15.56 -19.83 20.56
CA PRO A 56 -14.12 -19.84 20.27
C PRO A 56 -13.63 -18.46 19.92
N ILE A 57 -12.46 -18.09 20.47
CA ILE A 57 -11.80 -16.80 20.16
C ILE A 57 -11.21 -16.82 18.74
N PHE A 58 -10.61 -17.94 18.33
CA PHE A 58 -9.96 -18.07 17.03
C PHE A 58 -10.87 -18.78 16.03
N HIS A 59 -11.52 -18.01 15.18
CA HIS A 59 -12.37 -18.53 14.11
C HIS A 59 -12.00 -17.86 12.79
N ALA A 60 -11.57 -18.66 11.81
CA ALA A 60 -11.17 -18.15 10.50
C ALA A 60 -12.29 -17.37 9.82
N TRP A 61 -11.96 -16.27 9.18
CA TRP A 61 -12.85 -15.34 8.50
C TRP A 61 -13.95 -14.73 9.40
N SER A 62 -13.71 -14.70 10.69
CA SER A 62 -14.59 -14.07 11.66
C SER A 62 -13.80 -13.28 12.71
N THR A 63 -12.66 -13.80 13.16
CA THR A 63 -11.84 -13.13 14.17
C THR A 63 -10.94 -12.09 13.52
N ALA A 64 -10.94 -10.87 14.04
CA ALA A 64 -9.91 -9.88 13.80
C ALA A 64 -8.98 -9.78 15.02
N LEU A 65 -7.70 -9.57 14.75
CA LEU A 65 -6.64 -9.46 15.76
C LEU A 65 -5.95 -8.11 15.64
N TYR A 66 -5.68 -7.49 16.79
CA TYR A 66 -5.03 -6.18 16.86
C TYR A 66 -3.90 -6.19 17.87
N ALA A 67 -2.84 -5.43 17.59
CA ALA A 67 -1.84 -5.09 18.61
C ALA A 67 -2.12 -3.68 19.16
N GLU A 68 -2.13 -3.54 20.46
CA GLU A 68 -2.25 -2.24 21.14
C GLU A 68 -0.96 -1.92 21.86
N VAL A 69 -0.41 -0.75 21.58
CA VAL A 69 0.76 -0.18 22.24
C VAL A 69 0.39 1.21 22.74
N ASP A 70 0.60 1.49 24.01
CA ASP A 70 0.30 2.77 24.67
C ASP A 70 -1.12 3.30 24.41
N GLY A 71 -2.10 2.38 24.47
CA GLY A 71 -3.51 2.70 24.27
C GLY A 71 -3.92 2.98 22.83
N LYS A 72 -3.03 2.76 21.86
CA LYS A 72 -3.29 2.95 20.44
C LYS A 72 -3.14 1.65 19.66
N LEU A 73 -4.06 1.39 18.75
CA LEU A 73 -3.97 0.25 17.85
C LEU A 73 -2.85 0.47 16.83
N ARG A 74 -2.00 -0.55 16.68
CA ARG A 74 -0.80 -0.54 15.83
C ARG A 74 -0.84 -1.70 14.85
N GLY A 75 -1.83 -1.72 14.01
CA GLY A 75 -2.11 -2.78 13.07
C GLY A 75 -3.31 -3.61 13.48
N GLY A 76 -3.93 -4.20 12.49
CA GLY A 76 -5.07 -5.09 12.61
C GLY A 76 -5.17 -5.99 11.40
N ALA A 77 -5.60 -7.23 11.60
CA ALA A 77 -5.74 -8.19 10.53
C ALA A 77 -6.86 -9.19 10.81
N ILE A 78 -7.44 -9.73 9.76
CA ILE A 78 -8.47 -10.76 9.79
C ILE A 78 -7.78 -12.12 9.81
N LEU A 79 -8.12 -12.98 10.74
CA LEU A 79 -7.63 -14.35 10.79
C LEU A 79 -8.23 -15.15 9.62
N ALA A 80 -7.41 -15.50 8.64
CA ALA A 80 -7.82 -16.34 7.51
C ALA A 80 -7.67 -17.83 7.82
N GLY A 81 -6.73 -18.19 8.70
CA GLY A 81 -6.51 -19.57 9.08
C GLY A 81 -5.45 -19.76 10.16
N LEU A 82 -5.26 -21.01 10.54
CA LEU A 82 -4.22 -21.46 11.48
C LEU A 82 -3.43 -22.58 10.82
N LYS A 83 -2.11 -22.50 10.88
CA LYS A 83 -1.20 -23.52 10.33
C LYS A 83 -0.42 -24.18 11.46
N ALA A 84 -0.59 -25.49 11.65
CA ALA A 84 0.17 -26.25 12.63
C ALA A 84 1.62 -26.43 12.15
N GLN A 85 2.57 -25.99 12.98
CA GLN A 85 4.00 -26.14 12.73
C GLN A 85 4.71 -26.58 14.02
N GLY A 86 4.88 -27.88 14.16
CA GLY A 86 5.39 -28.47 15.39
C GLY A 86 4.47 -28.22 16.59
N PRO A 87 4.99 -27.72 17.73
CA PRO A 87 4.22 -27.47 18.93
C PRO A 87 3.43 -26.15 18.91
N SER A 88 3.56 -25.33 17.89
CA SER A 88 2.88 -24.03 17.76
C SER A 88 1.96 -23.97 16.55
N LEU A 89 0.99 -23.07 16.61
CA LEU A 89 0.10 -22.74 15.51
C LEU A 89 0.44 -21.33 15.01
N SER A 90 0.90 -21.23 13.78
CA SER A 90 1.10 -19.94 13.12
C SER A 90 -0.25 -19.34 12.73
N LEU A 91 -0.39 -18.05 12.99
CA LEU A 91 -1.53 -17.27 12.53
C LEU A 91 -1.36 -16.97 11.02
N ASP A 92 -2.39 -17.28 10.24
CA ASP A 92 -2.49 -16.88 8.83
C ASP A 92 -3.50 -15.73 8.78
N CYS A 93 -2.98 -14.50 8.80
CA CYS A 93 -3.80 -13.31 8.86
C CYS A 93 -3.67 -12.51 7.56
N VAL A 94 -4.74 -11.84 7.18
CA VAL A 94 -4.79 -10.93 6.05
C VAL A 94 -5.20 -9.55 6.53
N GLY A 95 -4.49 -8.51 6.08
CA GLY A 95 -4.88 -7.14 6.39
C GLY A 95 -6.23 -6.77 5.77
N PHE A 96 -6.83 -5.71 6.26
CA PHE A 96 -8.22 -5.37 5.92
C PHE A 96 -8.43 -5.11 4.42
N THR A 97 -7.47 -4.51 3.71
CA THR A 97 -7.61 -4.33 2.25
C THR A 97 -7.48 -5.65 1.48
N GLY A 98 -6.74 -6.60 2.04
CA GLY A 98 -6.66 -7.95 1.47
C GLY A 98 -7.98 -8.73 1.49
N TYR A 99 -9.01 -8.23 2.19
CA TYR A 99 -10.35 -8.78 2.17
C TYR A 99 -11.06 -8.68 0.80
N LEU A 100 -10.56 -7.82 -0.09
CA LEU A 100 -11.02 -7.75 -1.49
C LEU A 100 -10.37 -8.81 -2.40
N LYS A 101 -9.28 -9.44 -1.97
CA LYS A 101 -8.52 -10.36 -2.79
C LYS A 101 -9.33 -11.62 -3.12
N ASP A 102 -9.20 -12.07 -4.36
CA ASP A 102 -9.89 -13.25 -4.92
C ASP A 102 -11.43 -13.15 -4.88
N GLU A 103 -12.00 -11.96 -4.64
CA GLU A 103 -13.44 -11.73 -4.63
C GLU A 103 -13.91 -11.21 -6.00
N PRO A 104 -14.85 -11.89 -6.66
CA PRO A 104 -15.34 -11.47 -7.96
C PRO A 104 -16.33 -10.32 -7.88
N TYR A 105 -16.27 -9.41 -8.84
CA TYR A 105 -17.36 -8.46 -9.08
C TYR A 105 -18.57 -9.19 -9.65
N THR A 106 -19.78 -9.00 -9.08
CA THR A 106 -20.96 -9.77 -9.45
C THR A 106 -22.11 -8.92 -10.03
N ALA A 107 -21.80 -7.72 -10.48
CA ALA A 107 -22.73 -6.80 -11.09
C ALA A 107 -22.19 -6.23 -12.41
N ASP A 108 -22.81 -5.22 -12.93
CA ASP A 108 -22.36 -4.44 -14.08
C ASP A 108 -22.21 -2.97 -13.67
N TYR A 109 -21.06 -2.39 -13.97
CA TYR A 109 -20.76 -0.99 -13.74
C TYR A 109 -20.11 -0.39 -14.98
N SER A 110 -20.63 0.74 -15.43
CA SER A 110 -20.07 1.45 -16.58
C SER A 110 -20.24 2.94 -16.36
N ARG A 111 -19.14 3.69 -16.45
CA ARG A 111 -19.11 5.15 -16.27
C ARG A 111 -18.13 5.82 -17.19
N VAL A 112 -18.49 7.02 -17.61
CA VAL A 112 -17.64 7.92 -18.39
C VAL A 112 -17.19 9.05 -17.48
N ALA A 113 -15.94 9.44 -17.58
CA ALA A 113 -15.34 10.54 -16.84
C ALA A 113 -15.52 10.40 -15.29
N VAL A 114 -15.36 9.20 -14.76
CA VAL A 114 -15.49 8.92 -13.32
C VAL A 114 -14.16 9.21 -12.60
N ASP A 115 -14.24 9.67 -11.36
CA ASP A 115 -13.07 9.77 -10.46
C ASP A 115 -12.63 8.34 -10.06
N PRO A 116 -11.36 7.95 -10.21
CA PRO A 116 -10.87 6.64 -9.78
C PRO A 116 -11.10 6.38 -8.28
N LEU A 117 -11.10 7.42 -7.44
CA LEU A 117 -11.41 7.29 -6.02
C LEU A 117 -12.89 6.94 -5.77
N ASP A 118 -13.81 7.38 -6.67
CA ASP A 118 -15.22 6.93 -6.62
C ASP A 118 -15.36 5.47 -7.02
N VAL A 119 -14.54 5.01 -7.97
CA VAL A 119 -14.50 3.58 -8.33
C VAL A 119 -13.95 2.77 -7.16
N ALA A 120 -12.89 3.21 -6.52
CA ALA A 120 -12.33 2.57 -5.33
C ALA A 120 -13.38 2.40 -4.21
N ARG A 121 -14.17 3.46 -3.92
CA ARG A 121 -15.32 3.39 -2.99
C ARG A 121 -16.37 2.40 -3.44
N HIS A 122 -16.71 2.41 -4.72
CA HIS A 122 -17.70 1.50 -5.30
C HIS A 122 -17.30 0.01 -5.15
N LEU A 123 -16.03 -0.33 -5.31
CA LEU A 123 -15.53 -1.70 -5.09
C LEU A 123 -15.76 -2.14 -3.64
N TRP A 124 -15.46 -1.27 -2.68
CA TRP A 124 -15.69 -1.53 -1.25
C TRP A 124 -17.17 -1.62 -0.90
N GLU A 125 -17.99 -0.71 -1.40
CA GLU A 125 -19.46 -0.76 -1.24
C GLU A 125 -20.03 -2.07 -1.78
N HIS A 126 -19.58 -2.48 -2.98
CA HIS A 126 -20.01 -3.74 -3.59
C HIS A 126 -19.67 -4.94 -2.72
N ARG A 127 -18.45 -4.99 -2.16
CA ARG A 127 -18.03 -6.09 -1.27
C ARG A 127 -18.81 -6.10 0.03
N GLN A 128 -18.95 -4.95 0.67
CA GLN A 128 -19.63 -4.83 1.96
C GLN A 128 -21.17 -4.97 1.86
N ALA A 129 -21.75 -4.79 0.69
CA ALA A 129 -23.18 -5.03 0.45
C ALA A 129 -23.56 -6.52 0.36
N LYS A 130 -22.59 -7.45 0.31
CA LYS A 130 -22.85 -8.89 0.33
C LYS A 130 -23.34 -9.33 1.72
N THR A 131 -24.14 -10.39 1.74
CA THR A 131 -24.55 -11.03 3.01
C THR A 131 -23.33 -11.42 3.81
N ASN A 132 -23.24 -10.99 5.06
CA ASN A 132 -22.08 -11.15 5.95
C ASN A 132 -20.78 -10.57 5.38
N GLY A 133 -20.87 -9.63 4.44
CA GLY A 133 -19.72 -9.04 3.78
C GLY A 133 -19.22 -7.72 4.38
N ASN A 134 -20.01 -7.12 5.27
CA ASN A 134 -19.68 -5.83 5.86
C ASN A 134 -18.78 -6.01 7.08
N ILE A 135 -17.52 -5.58 6.93
CA ILE A 135 -16.51 -5.61 8.00
C ILE A 135 -16.39 -4.28 8.75
N GLY A 136 -17.32 -3.35 8.55
CA GLY A 136 -17.32 -2.04 9.23
C GLY A 136 -16.24 -1.07 8.72
N LEU A 137 -15.63 -1.34 7.57
CA LEU A 137 -14.62 -0.44 6.99
C LEU A 137 -15.31 0.74 6.30
N THR A 138 -14.99 1.95 6.74
CA THR A 138 -15.44 3.19 6.10
C THR A 138 -14.36 3.71 5.16
N VAL A 139 -14.74 4.09 3.95
CA VAL A 139 -13.83 4.72 2.98
C VAL A 139 -14.00 6.23 3.06
N ASP A 140 -12.90 6.97 3.10
CA ASP A 140 -12.97 8.42 3.17
C ASP A 140 -13.53 9.07 1.89
N THR A 141 -13.77 10.38 1.92
CA THR A 141 -14.43 11.12 0.84
C THR A 141 -13.45 11.93 -0.02
N THR A 142 -12.16 11.65 0.05
CA THR A 142 -11.13 12.29 -0.78
C THR A 142 -11.48 12.14 -2.26
N THR A 143 -11.32 13.19 -3.05
CA THR A 143 -11.59 13.22 -4.48
C THR A 143 -10.35 13.63 -5.27
N SER A 144 -10.31 13.27 -6.56
CA SER A 144 -9.27 13.70 -7.47
C SER A 144 -9.81 14.46 -8.67
N PRO A 145 -9.00 15.27 -9.36
CA PRO A 145 -9.37 15.87 -10.63
C PRO A 145 -9.26 14.88 -11.82
N ILE A 146 -8.69 13.69 -11.59
CA ILE A 146 -8.52 12.67 -12.63
C ILE A 146 -9.88 12.13 -13.03
N ARG A 147 -10.03 11.85 -14.32
CA ARG A 147 -11.25 11.23 -14.87
C ARG A 147 -10.84 10.07 -15.77
N ILE A 148 -11.36 8.88 -15.46
CA ILE A 148 -11.16 7.66 -16.24
C ILE A 148 -12.45 7.28 -16.98
N GLY A 149 -12.29 6.52 -18.07
CA GLY A 149 -13.40 6.18 -18.96
C GLY A 149 -13.74 7.33 -19.95
N THR A 150 -13.95 6.98 -21.19
CA THR A 150 -14.30 7.91 -22.28
C THR A 150 -15.63 7.50 -22.90
N PRO A 151 -16.34 8.38 -23.61
CA PRO A 151 -17.41 7.95 -24.49
C PRO A 151 -16.91 6.91 -25.49
N VAL A 152 -17.76 5.97 -25.87
CA VAL A 152 -17.42 4.96 -26.88
C VAL A 152 -17.00 5.67 -28.16
N LYS A 153 -15.79 5.39 -28.59
CA LYS A 153 -15.24 5.90 -29.84
C LYS A 153 -14.45 4.80 -30.53
N GLU A 154 -14.96 4.35 -31.66
CA GLU A 154 -14.23 3.48 -32.57
C GLU A 154 -13.21 4.30 -33.36
N THR A 155 -11.98 3.86 -33.35
CA THR A 155 -10.91 4.44 -34.18
C THR A 155 -10.26 3.29 -34.93
N SER A 156 -10.43 3.27 -36.24
CA SER A 156 -9.74 2.31 -37.12
C SER A 156 -8.56 2.99 -37.81
N PHE A 157 -7.47 2.28 -37.91
CA PHE A 157 -6.34 2.66 -38.75
C PHE A 157 -5.64 1.42 -39.33
N THR A 158 -5.12 1.58 -40.55
CA THR A 158 -4.32 0.51 -41.17
C THR A 158 -2.86 0.74 -40.82
N THR A 159 -2.19 -0.31 -40.32
CA THR A 159 -0.76 -0.26 -40.01
C THR A 159 0.06 -0.14 -41.27
N GLY A 160 1.34 0.27 -41.19
CA GLY A 160 2.24 0.30 -42.33
C GLY A 160 2.51 -1.08 -42.95
N ALA A 161 2.10 -2.17 -42.30
CA ALA A 161 2.13 -3.54 -42.79
C ALA A 161 0.82 -3.97 -43.48
N GLY A 162 -0.17 -3.08 -43.57
CA GLY A 162 -1.48 -3.35 -44.21
C GLY A 162 -2.48 -4.06 -43.30
N GLU A 163 -2.24 -4.13 -41.99
CA GLU A 163 -3.18 -4.69 -41.03
C GLU A 163 -4.14 -3.61 -40.52
N ASP A 164 -5.44 -3.88 -40.54
CA ASP A 164 -6.45 -3.00 -39.98
C ASP A 164 -6.54 -3.23 -38.46
N VAL A 165 -6.19 -2.22 -37.68
CA VAL A 165 -6.32 -2.20 -36.23
C VAL A 165 -7.51 -1.35 -35.85
N ASN A 166 -8.48 -1.97 -35.20
CA ASN A 166 -9.62 -1.29 -34.61
C ASN A 166 -9.36 -1.12 -33.12
N PHE A 167 -9.34 0.14 -32.67
CA PHE A 167 -9.24 0.51 -31.28
C PHE A 167 -10.55 1.12 -30.82
N GLU A 168 -11.14 0.54 -29.79
CA GLU A 168 -12.34 1.05 -29.14
C GLU A 168 -11.95 1.66 -27.79
N SER A 169 -12.04 2.97 -27.65
CA SER A 169 -12.02 3.62 -26.35
C SER A 169 -13.44 3.66 -25.81
N GLY A 170 -13.61 3.39 -24.53
CA GLY A 170 -14.94 3.27 -23.93
C GLY A 170 -14.99 3.69 -22.47
N PRO A 171 -16.18 3.57 -21.86
CA PRO A 171 -16.35 3.83 -20.44
C PRO A 171 -15.49 2.90 -19.59
N TYR A 172 -15.13 3.36 -18.40
CA TYR A 172 -14.57 2.48 -17.39
C TYR A 172 -15.64 1.45 -17.00
N THR A 173 -15.29 0.16 -17.09
CA THR A 173 -16.28 -0.92 -16.99
C THR A 173 -15.79 -2.01 -16.06
N LEU A 174 -16.58 -2.32 -15.03
CA LEU A 174 -16.47 -3.54 -14.23
C LEU A 174 -17.62 -4.47 -14.62
N ALA A 175 -17.32 -5.74 -14.83
CA ALA A 175 -18.33 -6.70 -15.25
C ALA A 175 -18.07 -8.07 -14.62
N TRP A 176 -19.13 -8.79 -14.29
CA TRP A 176 -19.07 -10.09 -13.62
C TRP A 176 -18.31 -11.14 -14.43
N TRP A 177 -18.23 -11.02 -15.75
CA TRP A 177 -17.47 -11.95 -16.62
C TRP A 177 -16.01 -11.53 -16.81
N LYS A 178 -15.64 -10.29 -16.44
CA LYS A 178 -14.31 -9.71 -16.67
C LYS A 178 -13.54 -9.49 -15.37
N THR A 179 -14.17 -8.86 -14.38
CA THR A 179 -13.52 -8.47 -13.12
C THR A 179 -13.68 -9.60 -12.10
N ARG A 180 -12.66 -10.43 -12.00
CA ARG A 180 -12.67 -11.65 -11.19
C ARG A 180 -12.05 -11.48 -9.80
N ASP A 181 -11.36 -10.38 -9.58
CA ASP A 181 -10.64 -10.09 -8.35
C ASP A 181 -10.74 -8.59 -8.06
N LEU A 182 -11.53 -8.23 -7.04
CA LEU A 182 -11.73 -6.84 -6.62
C LEU A 182 -10.45 -6.25 -6.05
N GLY A 183 -9.63 -7.06 -5.35
CA GLY A 183 -8.36 -6.62 -4.79
C GLY A 183 -7.38 -6.21 -5.89
N LYS A 184 -7.25 -7.06 -6.91
CA LYS A 184 -6.43 -6.73 -8.08
C LYS A 184 -6.92 -5.48 -8.80
N GLU A 185 -8.22 -5.33 -8.98
CA GLU A 185 -8.79 -4.13 -9.63
C GLU A 185 -8.52 -2.87 -8.83
N PHE A 186 -8.58 -2.95 -7.50
CA PHE A 186 -8.28 -1.86 -6.59
C PHE A 186 -6.80 -1.45 -6.68
N ASP A 187 -5.89 -2.42 -6.71
CA ASP A 187 -4.45 -2.19 -6.83
C ASP A 187 -4.08 -1.64 -8.23
N ASP A 188 -4.70 -2.17 -9.28
CA ASP A 188 -4.52 -1.69 -10.66
C ASP A 188 -4.99 -0.22 -10.80
N LEU A 189 -6.10 0.16 -10.12
CA LEU A 189 -6.55 1.56 -10.05
C LEU A 189 -5.52 2.45 -9.35
N ALA A 190 -5.01 2.04 -8.19
CA ALA A 190 -4.00 2.81 -7.44
C ALA A 190 -2.69 2.95 -8.21
N THR A 191 -2.31 1.92 -8.98
CA THR A 191 -1.10 1.93 -9.81
C THR A 191 -1.24 2.78 -11.07
N SER A 192 -2.42 2.71 -11.73
CA SER A 192 -2.67 3.42 -12.99
C SER A 192 -3.05 4.88 -12.81
N THR A 193 -3.51 5.25 -11.63
CA THR A 193 -3.90 6.62 -11.27
C THR A 193 -3.18 7.01 -9.99
N PRO A 194 -2.55 8.20 -9.92
CA PRO A 194 -1.70 8.55 -8.79
C PRO A 194 -2.54 8.79 -7.54
N PHE A 195 -2.85 7.74 -6.81
CA PHE A 195 -3.36 7.84 -5.45
C PHE A 195 -2.81 6.73 -4.56
N ASP A 196 -2.67 7.05 -3.29
CA ASP A 196 -2.30 6.10 -2.26
C ASP A 196 -3.49 5.74 -1.39
N TYR A 197 -3.37 4.62 -0.69
CA TYR A 197 -4.33 4.23 0.33
C TYR A 197 -3.65 3.54 1.51
N ARG A 198 -4.29 3.58 2.67
CA ARG A 198 -3.95 2.76 3.85
C ARG A 198 -5.16 2.59 4.75
N VAL A 199 -5.13 1.57 5.61
CA VAL A 199 -6.15 1.37 6.64
C VAL A 199 -5.67 1.90 7.97
N SER A 200 -6.55 2.58 8.71
CA SER A 200 -6.33 2.91 10.12
C SER A 200 -7.37 2.23 11.00
N HIS A 201 -6.92 1.86 12.19
CA HIS A 201 -7.75 1.29 13.24
C HIS A 201 -7.64 2.18 14.47
N GLU A 202 -8.76 2.64 14.97
CA GLU A 202 -8.80 3.57 16.09
C GLU A 202 -9.90 3.18 17.08
N TRP A 203 -9.65 3.41 18.38
CA TRP A 203 -10.68 3.26 19.38
C TRP A 203 -11.76 4.32 19.21
N ASP A 204 -13.01 3.89 19.21
CA ASP A 204 -14.20 4.73 19.28
C ASP A 204 -15.05 4.28 20.48
N GLY A 205 -14.72 4.80 21.65
CA GLY A 205 -15.25 4.30 22.91
C GLY A 205 -14.74 2.89 23.19
N GLU A 206 -15.65 1.92 23.25
CA GLU A 206 -15.35 0.50 23.47
C GLU A 206 -15.29 -0.33 22.17
N THR A 207 -15.51 0.30 21.03
CA THR A 207 -15.46 -0.33 19.72
C THR A 207 -14.24 0.12 18.92
N ILE A 208 -13.93 -0.60 17.86
CA ILE A 208 -12.84 -0.25 16.94
C ILE A 208 -13.47 0.29 15.64
N ARG A 209 -13.01 1.46 15.23
CA ARG A 209 -13.37 2.06 13.95
C ARG A 209 -12.28 1.76 12.93
N HIS A 210 -12.70 1.31 11.75
CA HIS A 210 -11.82 1.05 10.61
C HIS A 210 -12.06 2.09 9.52
N ARG A 211 -10.98 2.70 9.05
CA ARG A 211 -11.05 3.65 7.94
C ARG A 211 -10.03 3.31 6.87
N LEU A 212 -10.51 3.23 5.63
CA LEU A 212 -9.65 3.27 4.46
C LEU A 212 -9.44 4.74 4.09
N ILE A 213 -8.22 5.20 4.26
CA ILE A 213 -7.80 6.56 3.97
C ILE A 213 -7.25 6.57 2.55
N LEU A 214 -7.79 7.46 1.72
CA LEU A 214 -7.35 7.67 0.34
C LEU A 214 -6.59 8.99 0.26
N GLY A 215 -5.50 9.03 -0.49
CA GLY A 215 -4.69 10.24 -0.68
C GLY A 215 -4.41 10.54 -2.14
N TYR A 216 -4.69 11.77 -2.58
CA TYR A 216 -4.38 12.21 -3.93
C TYR A 216 -3.47 13.45 -3.89
N PRO A 217 -2.40 13.49 -4.69
CA PRO A 217 -1.81 12.37 -5.44
C PRO A 217 -1.13 11.35 -4.54
N ASN A 218 -0.83 11.70 -3.31
CA ASN A 218 -0.09 10.90 -2.34
C ASN A 218 -0.67 11.05 -0.95
N LEU A 219 -0.51 10.02 -0.11
CA LEU A 219 -0.68 10.11 1.35
C LEU A 219 0.62 10.54 2.02
N GLY A 220 0.47 10.99 3.27
CA GLY A 220 1.58 11.37 4.13
C GLY A 220 2.01 12.81 3.97
N ALA A 221 2.95 13.20 4.79
CA ALA A 221 3.51 14.54 4.84
C ALA A 221 5.04 14.48 5.02
N ARG A 222 5.70 15.57 4.66
CA ARG A 222 7.12 15.72 4.96
C ARG A 222 7.29 16.05 6.44
N ARG A 223 7.98 15.18 7.16
CA ARG A 223 8.15 15.24 8.61
C ARG A 223 9.49 15.89 8.96
N GLU A 224 9.52 17.22 8.92
CA GLU A 224 10.71 18.00 9.32
C GLU A 224 10.90 18.04 10.85
N ASP A 225 9.87 17.66 11.59
CA ASP A 225 9.83 17.55 13.04
C ASP A 225 10.48 16.26 13.58
N LEU A 226 10.62 15.24 12.75
CA LEU A 226 11.20 13.95 13.11
C LEU A 226 12.66 13.84 12.64
N ARG A 227 13.46 13.11 13.41
CA ARG A 227 14.86 12.84 13.10
C ARG A 227 15.18 11.36 13.25
N PHE A 228 15.84 10.81 12.23
CA PHE A 228 16.32 9.43 12.20
C PHE A 228 17.82 9.44 12.02
N VAL A 229 18.53 9.26 13.14
CA VAL A 229 19.98 9.46 13.23
C VAL A 229 20.66 8.20 13.77
N LEU A 230 21.76 7.78 13.12
CA LEU A 230 22.57 6.68 13.59
C LEU A 230 23.19 7.00 14.96
N GLY A 231 23.01 6.06 15.90
CA GLY A 231 23.45 6.21 17.30
C GLY A 231 22.43 6.85 18.22
N GLU A 232 21.27 7.28 17.70
CA GLU A 232 20.10 7.73 18.48
C GLU A 232 18.97 6.72 18.36
N ASN A 233 18.27 6.73 17.25
CA ASN A 233 17.07 5.90 16.99
C ASN A 233 17.20 4.97 15.78
N LEU A 234 18.26 5.08 14.99
CA LEU A 234 18.60 4.02 14.06
C LEU A 234 19.35 2.93 14.81
N PHE A 235 18.73 1.75 14.88
CA PHE A 235 19.27 0.60 15.61
C PHE A 235 20.58 0.10 15.00
N GLN A 236 20.66 0.10 13.68
CA GLN A 236 21.83 -0.26 12.92
C GLN A 236 22.00 0.65 11.71
N ARG A 237 23.19 0.59 11.08
CA ARG A 237 23.41 1.30 9.83
C ARG A 237 22.50 0.75 8.75
N PRO A 238 21.70 1.59 8.07
CA PRO A 238 20.88 1.13 6.95
C PRO A 238 21.74 0.48 5.87
N THR A 239 21.21 -0.51 5.21
CA THR A 239 21.84 -1.06 4.01
C THR A 239 21.75 -0.01 2.90
N ILE A 240 22.90 0.33 2.34
CA ILE A 240 23.00 1.28 1.22
C ILE A 240 23.25 0.50 -0.06
N ASP A 241 22.40 0.68 -1.04
CA ASP A 241 22.62 0.18 -2.40
C ASP A 241 23.47 1.18 -3.19
N LEU A 242 24.67 0.74 -3.58
CA LEU A 242 25.59 1.47 -4.43
C LEU A 242 25.69 0.89 -5.84
N THR A 243 24.91 -0.16 -6.13
CA THR A 243 25.07 -0.92 -7.38
C THR A 243 24.54 -0.18 -8.59
N GLY A 244 23.65 0.78 -8.40
CA GLY A 244 23.04 1.50 -9.50
C GLY A 244 22.21 0.59 -10.42
N GLY A 245 21.60 -0.45 -9.87
CA GLY A 245 20.76 -1.39 -10.61
C GLY A 245 19.67 -0.69 -11.41
N ASP A 246 19.12 0.37 -10.86
CA ASP A 246 18.09 1.20 -11.49
C ASP A 246 18.64 2.40 -12.26
N TYR A 247 19.97 2.53 -12.37
CA TYR A 247 20.58 3.64 -13.07
C TYR A 247 20.14 3.71 -14.54
N ALA A 248 19.69 4.89 -14.96
CA ALA A 248 19.50 5.26 -16.35
C ALA A 248 19.91 6.72 -16.57
N SER A 249 20.56 6.99 -17.69
CA SER A 249 20.91 8.35 -18.13
C SER A 249 19.93 8.92 -19.15
N GLU A 250 18.96 8.10 -19.56
CA GLU A 250 17.87 8.47 -20.45
C GLU A 250 16.59 7.74 -20.00
N VAL A 251 15.46 8.43 -20.09
CA VAL A 251 14.14 7.86 -19.85
C VAL A 251 13.26 8.10 -21.07
N LEU A 252 12.70 7.04 -21.60
CA LEU A 252 11.67 7.06 -22.64
C LEU A 252 10.31 6.83 -21.96
N VAL A 253 9.44 7.82 -22.03
CA VAL A 253 8.05 7.71 -21.59
C VAL A 253 7.15 7.38 -22.78
N LEU A 254 6.29 6.37 -22.60
CA LEU A 254 5.26 5.96 -23.54
C LEU A 254 3.89 6.18 -22.89
N GLY A 255 3.23 7.28 -23.28
CA GLY A 255 1.94 7.71 -22.76
C GLY A 255 0.73 7.10 -23.49
N ALA A 256 -0.39 7.84 -23.46
CA ALA A 256 -1.62 7.44 -24.13
C ALA A 256 -1.45 7.30 -25.66
N GLY A 257 -2.29 6.46 -26.26
CA GLY A 257 -2.29 6.15 -27.68
C GLY A 257 -1.63 4.82 -28.01
N GLU A 258 -1.56 4.49 -29.29
CA GLU A 258 -0.97 3.27 -29.80
C GLU A 258 -0.03 3.50 -30.99
N GLY A 259 0.96 2.65 -31.11
CA GLY A 259 1.93 2.69 -32.19
C GLY A 259 2.57 4.07 -32.33
N ARG A 260 2.64 4.62 -33.53
CA ARG A 260 3.27 5.92 -33.82
C ARG A 260 2.50 7.14 -33.30
N LYS A 261 1.23 6.96 -32.88
CA LYS A 261 0.39 8.05 -32.32
C LYS A 261 0.48 8.13 -30.79
N MET A 262 1.24 7.26 -30.18
CA MET A 262 1.47 7.26 -28.73
C MET A 262 2.14 8.55 -28.30
N VAL A 263 1.68 9.11 -27.17
CA VAL A 263 2.38 10.22 -26.52
C VAL A 263 3.77 9.73 -26.12
N ARG A 264 4.79 10.44 -26.57
CA ARG A 264 6.18 10.06 -26.32
C ARG A 264 6.97 11.23 -25.76
N SER A 265 7.77 10.95 -24.76
CA SER A 265 8.80 11.86 -24.26
C SER A 265 10.12 11.12 -24.07
N VAL A 266 11.21 11.79 -24.34
CA VAL A 266 12.57 11.32 -24.04
C VAL A 266 13.28 12.43 -23.29
N GLN A 267 13.79 12.12 -22.10
CA GLN A 267 14.65 13.01 -21.34
C GLN A 267 15.97 12.31 -21.08
N SER A 268 17.07 13.01 -21.27
CA SER A 268 18.40 12.46 -21.04
C SER A 268 19.31 13.47 -20.37
N THR A 269 20.30 12.99 -19.64
CA THR A 269 21.34 13.81 -19.05
C THR A 269 22.72 13.20 -19.29
N PRO A 270 23.74 14.01 -19.64
CA PRO A 270 25.09 13.53 -19.77
C PRO A 270 25.64 13.09 -18.41
N THR A 271 26.20 11.91 -18.35
CA THR A 271 26.88 11.37 -17.16
C THR A 271 28.25 10.81 -17.54
N ARG A 272 29.08 10.51 -16.55
CA ARG A 272 30.35 9.79 -16.77
C ARG A 272 30.19 8.27 -16.87
N ARG A 273 28.95 7.77 -16.67
CA ARG A 273 28.60 6.34 -16.74
C ARG A 273 28.18 5.97 -18.16
N LEU A 274 28.18 4.68 -18.45
CA LEU A 274 27.64 4.17 -19.73
C LEU A 274 26.17 4.55 -19.88
N HIS A 275 25.80 4.88 -21.11
CA HIS A 275 24.41 5.20 -21.43
C HIS A 275 23.50 4.01 -21.18
N ARG A 276 22.40 4.25 -20.45
CA ARG A 276 21.32 3.31 -20.23
C ARG A 276 19.99 4.04 -20.37
N THR A 277 19.05 3.41 -21.06
CA THR A 277 17.70 3.92 -21.23
C THR A 277 16.72 3.09 -20.41
N ALA A 278 15.93 3.75 -19.58
CA ALA A 278 14.75 3.17 -18.93
C ALA A 278 13.49 3.51 -19.73
N VAL A 279 12.50 2.63 -19.70
CA VAL A 279 11.20 2.87 -20.34
C VAL A 279 10.14 2.94 -19.26
N LEU A 280 9.38 4.04 -19.24
CA LEU A 280 8.20 4.23 -18.40
C LEU A 280 6.95 4.19 -19.28
N GLU A 281 6.10 3.22 -19.06
CA GLU A 281 4.80 3.12 -19.73
C GLU A 281 3.69 3.59 -18.80
N ASP A 282 3.04 4.70 -19.18
CA ASP A 282 1.93 5.26 -18.41
C ASP A 282 0.86 5.80 -19.37
N LYS A 283 -0.15 5.00 -19.61
CA LYS A 283 -1.25 5.33 -20.52
C LYS A 283 -2.17 6.46 -20.00
N SER A 284 -2.04 6.88 -18.75
CA SER A 284 -2.75 8.04 -18.22
C SER A 284 -2.18 9.38 -18.74
N LEU A 285 -0.94 9.38 -19.22
CA LEU A 285 -0.26 10.56 -19.74
C LEU A 285 -0.78 10.91 -21.16
N GLN A 286 -1.78 11.76 -21.20
CA GLN A 286 -2.47 12.15 -22.46
C GLN A 286 -1.83 13.32 -23.19
N SER A 287 -0.85 14.02 -22.59
CA SER A 287 -0.19 15.15 -23.19
C SER A 287 1.33 15.04 -23.17
N LYS A 288 1.99 15.63 -24.18
CA LYS A 288 3.45 15.68 -24.22
C LYS A 288 4.03 16.37 -22.98
N ALA A 289 3.41 17.44 -22.49
CA ALA A 289 3.88 18.17 -21.32
C ALA A 289 3.81 17.34 -20.04
N ALA A 290 2.79 16.48 -19.89
CA ALA A 290 2.71 15.52 -18.79
C ALA A 290 3.78 14.44 -18.90
N ALA A 291 3.98 13.88 -20.10
CA ALA A 291 5.01 12.90 -20.36
C ALA A 291 6.44 13.48 -20.16
N ASP A 292 6.67 14.73 -20.56
CA ASP A 292 7.97 15.40 -20.35
C ASP A 292 8.29 15.57 -18.86
N ARG A 293 7.29 15.93 -18.04
CA ARG A 293 7.46 16.01 -16.57
C ARG A 293 7.70 14.65 -15.93
N ALA A 294 6.92 13.65 -16.32
CA ALA A 294 7.10 12.28 -15.83
C ALA A 294 8.49 11.73 -16.18
N ALA A 295 8.93 11.95 -17.43
CA ALA A 295 10.27 11.54 -17.88
C ALA A 295 11.39 12.23 -17.09
N LEU A 296 11.23 13.51 -16.76
CA LEU A 296 12.24 14.27 -15.99
C LEU A 296 12.29 13.79 -14.54
N LEU A 297 11.15 13.50 -13.92
CA LEU A 297 11.10 12.96 -12.55
C LEU A 297 11.74 11.58 -12.48
N GLU A 298 11.35 10.70 -13.40
CA GLU A 298 11.90 9.34 -13.49
C GLU A 298 13.41 9.36 -13.77
N LEU A 299 13.89 10.25 -14.64
CA LEU A 299 15.32 10.39 -14.91
C LEU A 299 16.09 10.80 -13.65
N ARG A 300 15.56 11.74 -12.88
CA ARG A 300 16.20 12.19 -11.64
C ARG A 300 16.29 11.08 -10.60
N SER A 301 15.21 10.29 -10.44
CA SER A 301 15.23 9.15 -9.50
C SER A 301 16.30 8.13 -9.86
N ARG A 302 16.53 7.90 -11.16
CA ARG A 302 17.51 6.91 -11.65
C ARG A 302 18.96 7.38 -11.68
N LEU A 303 19.21 8.68 -11.48
CA LEU A 303 20.56 9.23 -11.42
C LEU A 303 21.21 9.10 -10.04
N GLY A 304 20.44 8.73 -9.02
CA GLY A 304 20.93 8.57 -7.65
C GLY A 304 22.06 7.55 -7.56
N GLU A 305 23.10 7.89 -6.79
CA GLU A 305 24.26 7.01 -6.56
C GLU A 305 24.12 6.17 -5.29
N VAL A 306 23.22 6.58 -4.40
CA VAL A 306 22.99 5.96 -3.09
C VAL A 306 21.50 5.83 -2.87
N ASP A 307 21.06 4.63 -2.56
CA ASP A 307 19.67 4.36 -2.17
C ASP A 307 19.64 3.64 -0.83
N ILE A 308 18.58 3.89 -0.06
CA ILE A 308 18.26 3.19 1.18
C ILE A 308 16.88 2.60 1.00
N THR A 309 16.77 1.29 1.10
CA THR A 309 15.50 0.57 0.91
C THR A 309 14.87 0.11 2.21
N GLU A 310 15.68 0.00 3.28
CA GLU A 310 15.25 -0.48 4.58
C GLU A 310 15.99 0.25 5.70
N VAL A 311 15.25 0.57 6.76
CA VAL A 311 15.76 1.26 7.95
C VAL A 311 15.20 0.60 9.21
N ASP A 312 16.08 0.17 10.11
CA ASP A 312 15.72 -0.42 11.40
C ASP A 312 15.76 0.67 12.49
N VAL A 313 14.60 0.95 13.10
CA VAL A 313 14.42 2.04 14.05
C VAL A 313 13.92 1.55 15.40
N THR A 314 14.28 2.27 16.46
CA THR A 314 13.80 2.04 17.80
C THR A 314 12.90 3.19 18.26
N ASN A 315 11.99 2.90 19.18
CA ASN A 315 11.15 3.92 19.81
C ASN A 315 12.02 4.98 20.51
N HIS A 316 11.90 6.24 20.15
CA HIS A 316 12.73 7.32 20.67
C HIS A 316 11.94 8.62 20.79
N PRO A 317 12.23 9.50 21.78
CA PRO A 317 11.53 10.79 21.93
C PRO A 317 11.52 11.68 20.69
N HIS A 318 12.50 11.57 19.80
CA HIS A 318 12.59 12.34 18.56
C HIS A 318 11.84 11.71 17.38
N ALA A 319 11.35 10.48 17.51
CA ALA A 319 10.53 9.78 16.54
C ALA A 319 9.85 8.59 17.23
N ARG A 320 8.76 8.85 17.94
CA ARG A 320 8.03 7.80 18.64
C ARG A 320 7.24 6.95 17.66
N ILE A 321 7.14 5.67 17.98
CA ILE A 321 6.29 4.74 17.22
C ILE A 321 4.87 5.32 17.16
N GLY A 322 4.37 5.50 15.91
CA GLY A 322 3.06 6.08 15.59
C GLY A 322 2.99 7.60 15.54
N GLU A 323 4.12 8.29 15.60
CA GLU A 323 4.22 9.69 15.17
C GLU A 323 4.48 9.79 13.66
N TYR A 324 4.87 8.70 13.02
CA TYR A 324 5.05 8.57 11.58
C TYR A 324 4.22 7.42 11.04
N SER A 325 3.93 7.46 9.78
CA SER A 325 3.03 6.52 9.08
C SER A 325 3.53 6.22 7.67
N PRO A 326 3.13 5.12 7.06
CA PRO A 326 3.34 4.90 5.64
C PRO A 326 2.83 6.08 4.81
N GLY A 327 3.64 6.51 3.86
CA GLY A 327 3.42 7.71 3.05
C GLY A 327 4.21 8.94 3.52
N ASP A 328 4.61 9.01 4.80
CA ASP A 328 5.40 10.14 5.29
C ASP A 328 6.81 10.15 4.70
N GLU A 329 7.31 11.36 4.44
CA GLU A 329 8.69 11.60 4.05
C GLU A 329 9.52 11.94 5.29
N ILE A 330 10.60 11.20 5.51
CA ILE A 330 11.48 11.35 6.67
C ILE A 330 12.93 11.56 6.23
N LEU A 331 13.71 12.25 7.07
CA LEU A 331 15.14 12.48 6.85
C LEU A 331 15.96 11.42 7.58
N ILE A 332 16.70 10.62 6.84
CA ILE A 332 17.64 9.65 7.37
C ILE A 332 19.04 10.25 7.36
N GLN A 333 19.67 10.28 8.53
CA GLN A 333 21.03 10.77 8.71
C GLN A 333 21.92 9.64 9.25
N THR A 334 22.87 9.20 8.45
CA THR A 334 23.74 8.08 8.79
C THR A 334 25.16 8.34 8.27
N ARG A 335 26.10 7.55 8.78
CA ARG A 335 27.47 7.53 8.27
C ARG A 335 27.81 6.12 7.84
N HIS A 336 28.24 5.98 6.60
CA HIS A 336 28.61 4.71 6.02
C HIS A 336 30.08 4.71 5.60
N ASP A 337 30.78 3.59 5.83
CA ASP A 337 32.24 3.51 5.57
C ASP A 337 32.58 3.70 4.08
N TRP A 338 31.65 3.35 3.18
CA TRP A 338 31.82 3.44 1.72
C TRP A 338 31.26 4.73 1.10
N ALA A 339 30.19 5.29 1.69
CA ALA A 339 29.48 6.45 1.16
C ALA A 339 29.74 7.74 1.97
N GLY A 340 30.45 7.65 3.11
CA GLY A 340 30.65 8.77 4.01
C GLY A 340 29.41 9.18 4.78
N GLU A 341 29.21 10.48 4.97
CA GLU A 341 27.97 11.00 5.57
C GLU A 341 26.86 11.01 4.54
N VAL A 342 25.74 10.38 4.91
CA VAL A 342 24.55 10.25 4.07
C VAL A 342 23.39 10.95 4.77
N SER A 343 22.74 11.86 4.06
CA SER A 343 21.55 12.57 4.50
C SER A 343 20.53 12.52 3.36
N LEU A 344 19.54 11.64 3.48
CA LEU A 344 18.56 11.38 2.43
C LEU A 344 17.15 11.55 2.94
N TRP A 345 16.32 12.21 2.13
CA TRP A 345 14.87 12.16 2.30
C TRP A 345 14.33 10.88 1.65
N VAL A 346 13.61 10.11 2.44
CA VAL A 346 12.97 8.89 2.00
C VAL A 346 11.50 8.90 2.35
N ARG A 347 10.69 8.24 1.56
CA ARG A 347 9.27 8.02 1.80
C ARG A 347 9.08 6.64 2.39
N ILE A 348 8.29 6.54 3.46
CA ILE A 348 7.95 5.27 4.10
C ILE A 348 6.91 4.55 3.24
N LEU A 349 7.23 3.32 2.82
CA LEU A 349 6.33 2.45 2.08
C LEU A 349 5.62 1.47 3.02
N SER A 350 6.33 0.94 4.00
CA SER A 350 5.75 0.07 5.03
C SER A 350 6.45 0.22 6.36
N ILE A 351 5.73 -0.13 7.43
CA ILE A 351 6.23 -0.17 8.80
C ILE A 351 5.92 -1.54 9.35
N THR A 352 6.94 -2.34 9.59
CA THR A 352 6.81 -3.61 10.33
C THR A 352 7.25 -3.38 11.77
N LEU A 353 6.30 -3.39 12.68
CA LEU A 353 6.52 -3.18 14.12
C LEU A 353 6.59 -4.53 14.85
N ASP A 354 7.63 -4.72 15.64
CA ASP A 354 7.67 -5.71 16.71
C ASP A 354 7.25 -5.01 18.02
N PRO A 355 6.01 -5.24 18.50
CA PRO A 355 5.50 -4.54 19.67
C PRO A 355 6.23 -4.92 20.97
N GLN A 356 6.88 -6.09 21.05
CA GLN A 356 7.58 -6.55 22.24
C GLN A 356 8.91 -5.83 22.45
N THR A 357 9.62 -5.58 21.37
CA THR A 357 10.94 -4.92 21.41
C THR A 357 10.84 -3.42 21.15
N GLU A 358 9.67 -2.91 20.80
CA GLU A 358 9.46 -1.53 20.34
C GLU A 358 10.40 -1.14 19.20
N ARG A 359 10.64 -2.08 18.28
CA ARG A 359 11.42 -1.88 17.07
C ARG A 359 10.54 -1.89 15.86
N SER A 360 10.89 -1.08 14.88
CA SER A 360 10.21 -1.06 13.59
C SER A 360 11.23 -1.15 12.46
N VAL A 361 10.91 -1.98 11.49
CA VAL A 361 11.60 -1.99 10.20
C VAL A 361 10.77 -1.17 9.23
N LEU A 362 11.36 -0.12 8.69
CA LEU A 362 10.74 0.75 7.69
C LEU A 362 11.24 0.33 6.31
N SER A 363 10.34 -0.09 5.43
CA SER A 363 10.63 -0.14 4.00
C SER A 363 10.45 1.25 3.43
N VAL A 364 11.44 1.74 2.70
CA VAL A 364 11.47 3.13 2.26
C VAL A 364 11.91 3.24 0.80
N THR A 365 11.56 4.35 0.17
CA THR A 365 12.05 4.71 -1.15
C THR A 365 12.56 6.15 -1.15
N ARG A 366 13.55 6.43 -1.97
CA ARG A 366 14.12 7.76 -2.07
C ARG A 366 13.11 8.77 -2.61
N VAL A 367 13.10 9.97 -2.02
CA VAL A 367 12.32 11.11 -2.51
C VAL A 367 13.23 12.07 -3.26
N GLU A 368 12.97 12.25 -4.55
CA GLU A 368 13.66 13.24 -5.36
C GLU A 368 12.92 14.58 -5.31
N ARG A 369 13.67 15.68 -5.10
CA ARG A 369 13.08 17.02 -5.19
C ARG A 369 12.91 17.41 -6.66
N VAL A 370 11.71 17.89 -6.98
CA VAL A 370 11.43 18.63 -8.22
C VAL A 370 12.05 20.03 -8.14
#